data_e1a6534efa936390e63a624b65968345
#
_entry.id   e1a6534efa936390e63a624b65968345
#
_cell.length_a   1.000
_cell.length_b   1.000
_cell.length_c   1.000
_cell.angle_alpha   90.00
_cell.angle_beta   90.00
_cell.angle_gamma   90.00
#
_symmetry.space_group_name_H-M   'P 1'
#
loop_
_entity.id
_entity.type
_entity.pdbx_description
1 polymer ?
#
loop_
_entity_poly.entity_id
_entity_poly.type
_entity_poly.pdbx_seq_one_letter_code
_entity_poly.pdbx_strand_id
1 'polypeptide(L)'
;LSVAESALDSAGGKILLIHDVTVAHEMKADLERNQRLAAMGEMAASLAHQLRTPLAAALLYTSNLGQPGLSDEAHQRFSEKACAQLRRVERLIQDVLLFARGESIGRERIVVEEFLLELAQTVEPLMREHGVEFELQDASGAAVLVGGRKALFGALVSLLENALQATPAGGKICLLAARQEDQLRLAVRDSGPGISPELRERIFEPFFTTRGQGTGLGLPIALGVARAHGGRLELESRPGQGAEFALLLPLGQTEET
;
A
#
# COMPACT_ATOMS: atom_id res chain seq x y z
N LEU A 1 -23.66 -0.55 14.11
CA LEU A 1 -24.66 -1.50 14.62
C LEU A 1 -24.25 -2.92 14.22
N SER A 2 -24.27 -3.88 15.16
CA SER A 2 -24.14 -5.32 14.90
C SER A 2 -25.53 -5.92 15.00
N VAL A 3 -25.93 -6.74 14.02
CA VAL A 3 -27.25 -7.40 14.01
C VAL A 3 -27.03 -8.89 14.02
N ALA A 4 -27.57 -9.57 15.00
CA ALA A 4 -27.65 -11.02 15.06
C ALA A 4 -29.10 -11.46 14.90
N GLU A 5 -29.35 -12.42 14.01
CA GLU A 5 -30.67 -12.98 13.74
C GLU A 5 -30.75 -14.41 14.27
N SER A 6 -31.79 -14.73 14.98
CA SER A 6 -32.10 -16.08 15.45
C SER A 6 -33.56 -16.42 15.15
N ALA A 7 -33.78 -17.58 14.57
CA ALA A 7 -35.16 -18.08 14.32
C ALA A 7 -35.78 -18.64 15.58
N LEU A 8 -37.09 -18.37 15.80
CA LEU A 8 -37.89 -18.98 16.85
C LEU A 8 -38.56 -20.25 16.31
N ASP A 9 -38.23 -21.39 16.91
CA ASP A 9 -38.53 -22.75 16.44
C ASP A 9 -40.04 -23.16 16.41
N SER A 10 -40.98 -22.34 16.85
CA SER A 10 -42.37 -22.80 16.94
C SER A 10 -43.47 -21.86 16.44
N ALA A 11 -43.14 -20.67 15.99
CA ALA A 11 -44.13 -19.65 15.62
C ALA A 11 -43.80 -18.84 14.36
N GLY A 12 -42.76 -19.19 13.61
CA GLY A 12 -42.34 -18.46 12.39
C GLY A 12 -41.84 -17.04 12.67
N GLY A 13 -41.46 -16.73 13.90
CA GLY A 13 -40.89 -15.45 14.30
C GLY A 13 -39.38 -15.44 14.24
N LYS A 14 -38.77 -14.23 14.09
CA LYS A 14 -37.34 -13.99 14.14
C LYS A 14 -37.03 -13.04 15.30
N ILE A 15 -35.98 -13.31 16.05
CA ILE A 15 -35.42 -12.39 17.03
C ILE A 15 -34.28 -11.68 16.36
N LEU A 16 -34.34 -10.34 16.30
CA LEU A 16 -33.25 -9.47 15.87
C LEU A 16 -32.62 -8.85 17.12
N LEU A 17 -31.38 -9.21 17.40
CA LEU A 17 -30.57 -8.55 18.41
C LEU A 17 -29.74 -7.47 17.74
N ILE A 18 -30.06 -6.23 18.06
CA ILE A 18 -29.33 -5.05 17.54
C ILE A 18 -28.44 -4.53 18.67
N HIS A 19 -27.13 -4.57 18.44
CA HIS A 19 -26.14 -4.05 19.39
C HIS A 19 -25.47 -2.80 18.82
N ASP A 20 -25.49 -1.70 19.56
CA ASP A 20 -24.73 -0.52 19.20
C ASP A 20 -23.26 -0.72 19.59
N VAL A 21 -22.42 -0.89 18.58
CA VAL A 21 -20.97 -1.09 18.73
C VAL A 21 -20.17 0.17 18.39
N THR A 22 -20.83 1.33 18.23
CA THR A 22 -20.21 2.59 17.81
C THR A 22 -19.05 2.97 18.73
N VAL A 23 -19.29 3.01 20.03
CA VAL A 23 -18.27 3.35 21.05
C VAL A 23 -17.10 2.36 21.02
N ALA A 24 -17.40 1.07 20.87
CA ALA A 24 -16.35 0.05 20.80
C ALA A 24 -15.47 0.21 19.54
N HIS A 25 -16.08 0.57 18.40
CA HIS A 25 -15.35 0.85 17.17
C HIS A 25 -14.50 2.13 17.27
N GLU A 26 -15.03 3.20 17.85
CA GLU A 26 -14.29 4.45 18.09
C GLU A 26 -13.10 4.21 19.02
N MET A 27 -13.30 3.54 20.14
CA MET A 27 -12.23 3.21 21.08
C MET A 27 -11.13 2.34 20.43
N LYS A 28 -11.53 1.39 19.59
CA LYS A 28 -10.58 0.55 18.86
C LYS A 28 -9.76 1.38 17.86
N ALA A 29 -10.40 2.26 17.12
CA ALA A 29 -9.72 3.15 16.17
C ALA A 29 -8.74 4.10 16.88
N ASP A 30 -9.13 4.66 18.03
CA ASP A 30 -8.26 5.50 18.85
C ASP A 30 -7.08 4.73 19.43
N LEU A 31 -7.29 3.51 19.90
CA LEU A 31 -6.23 2.64 20.38
C LEU A 31 -5.21 2.32 19.28
N GLU A 32 -5.68 1.93 18.11
CA GLU A 32 -4.83 1.64 16.95
C GLU A 32 -4.04 2.89 16.50
N ARG A 33 -4.69 4.07 16.55
CA ARG A 33 -4.02 5.34 16.27
C ARG A 33 -2.92 5.64 17.28
N ASN A 34 -3.21 5.48 18.57
CA ASN A 34 -2.24 5.70 19.63
C ASN A 34 -1.06 4.72 19.55
N GLN A 35 -1.30 3.46 19.21
CA GLN A 35 -0.25 2.47 18.97
C GLN A 35 0.65 2.87 17.79
N ARG A 36 0.08 3.37 16.68
CA ARG A 36 0.86 3.88 15.55
C ARG A 36 1.72 5.09 15.94
N LEU A 37 1.14 6.04 16.69
CA LEU A 37 1.87 7.22 17.16
C LEU A 37 2.99 6.84 18.13
N ALA A 38 2.77 5.86 19.01
CA ALA A 38 3.81 5.35 19.92
C ALA A 38 4.97 4.69 19.14
N ALA A 39 4.65 3.84 18.16
CA ALA A 39 5.65 3.24 17.27
C ALA A 39 6.45 4.30 16.50
N MET A 40 5.81 5.39 16.04
CA MET A 40 6.51 6.53 15.42
C MET A 40 7.43 7.25 16.42
N GLY A 41 6.99 7.41 17.67
CA GLY A 41 7.82 8.02 18.73
C GLY A 41 9.10 7.23 19.01
N GLU A 42 9.00 5.90 19.11
CA GLU A 42 10.15 5.02 19.30
C GLU A 42 11.13 5.08 18.12
N MET A 43 10.64 5.37 16.92
CA MET A 43 11.46 5.38 15.70
C MET A 43 11.78 6.77 15.16
N ALA A 44 11.49 7.83 15.94
CA ALA A 44 11.71 9.22 15.50
C ALA A 44 13.17 9.48 15.06
N ALA A 45 14.15 8.86 15.75
CA ALA A 45 15.57 8.97 15.40
C ALA A 45 15.86 8.32 14.02
N SER A 46 15.27 7.17 13.73
CA SER A 46 15.40 6.49 12.43
C SER A 46 14.77 7.33 11.30
N LEU A 47 13.56 7.86 11.52
CA LEU A 47 12.90 8.77 10.58
C LEU A 47 13.74 10.01 10.29
N ALA A 48 14.28 10.66 11.34
CA ALA A 48 15.13 11.81 11.17
C ALA A 48 16.39 11.47 10.36
N HIS A 49 16.96 10.29 10.55
CA HIS A 49 18.11 9.82 9.78
C HIS A 49 17.74 9.56 8.31
N GLN A 50 16.61 8.90 8.06
CA GLN A 50 16.13 8.62 6.72
C GLN A 50 15.76 9.88 5.92
N LEU A 51 15.28 10.95 6.59
CA LEU A 51 15.05 12.26 5.97
C LEU A 51 16.33 13.03 5.74
N ARG A 52 17.28 12.98 6.68
CA ARG A 52 18.54 13.73 6.60
C ARG A 52 19.39 13.30 5.40
N THR A 53 19.47 12.01 5.12
CA THR A 53 20.33 11.47 4.06
C THR A 53 19.95 12.02 2.67
N PRO A 54 18.70 11.89 2.17
CA PRO A 54 18.33 12.44 0.88
C PRO A 54 18.37 13.97 0.86
N LEU A 55 18.04 14.64 1.97
CA LEU A 55 18.12 16.09 2.05
C LEU A 55 19.57 16.60 1.93
N ALA A 56 20.52 15.97 2.60
CA ALA A 56 21.95 16.30 2.49
C ALA A 56 22.46 16.05 1.05
N ALA A 57 22.03 14.95 0.42
CA ALA A 57 22.37 14.68 -0.98
C ALA A 57 21.77 15.73 -1.93
N ALA A 58 20.51 16.13 -1.73
CA ALA A 58 19.87 17.19 -2.53
C ALA A 58 20.62 18.51 -2.39
N LEU A 59 20.98 18.90 -1.15
CA LEU A 59 21.78 20.10 -0.87
C LEU A 59 23.16 20.06 -1.56
N LEU A 60 23.81 18.90 -1.57
CA LEU A 60 25.09 18.73 -2.25
C LEU A 60 24.95 18.91 -3.77
N TYR A 61 23.94 18.31 -4.39
CA TYR A 61 23.68 18.46 -5.82
C TYR A 61 23.34 19.90 -6.19
N THR A 62 22.49 20.58 -5.39
CA THR A 62 22.17 22.01 -5.61
C THR A 62 23.37 22.92 -5.43
N SER A 63 24.25 22.65 -4.47
CA SER A 63 25.50 23.40 -4.27
C SER A 63 26.43 23.26 -5.46
N ASN A 64 26.50 22.08 -6.09
CA ASN A 64 27.29 21.85 -7.29
C ASN A 64 26.74 22.60 -8.51
N LEU A 65 25.43 22.88 -8.59
CA LEU A 65 24.83 23.67 -9.66
C LEU A 65 25.33 25.13 -9.69
N GLY A 66 25.79 25.66 -8.55
CA GLY A 66 26.34 27.00 -8.46
C GLY A 66 27.82 27.12 -8.84
N GLN A 67 28.48 26.04 -9.25
CA GLN A 67 29.91 26.09 -9.62
C GLN A 67 30.08 26.74 -10.99
N PRO A 68 31.04 27.70 -11.14
CA PRO A 68 31.33 28.30 -12.45
C PRO A 68 32.00 27.28 -13.38
N GLY A 69 31.62 27.31 -14.67
CA GLY A 69 32.22 26.43 -15.68
C GLY A 69 31.63 25.02 -15.77
N LEU A 70 30.46 24.80 -15.17
CA LEU A 70 29.74 23.53 -15.30
C LEU A 70 29.23 23.37 -16.76
N SER A 71 29.42 22.18 -17.33
CA SER A 71 28.80 21.86 -18.64
C SER A 71 27.30 21.69 -18.52
N ASP A 72 26.54 21.91 -19.62
CA ASP A 72 25.09 21.76 -19.66
C ASP A 72 24.65 20.35 -19.23
N GLU A 73 25.39 19.33 -19.67
CA GLU A 73 25.14 17.94 -19.28
C GLU A 73 25.32 17.71 -17.77
N ALA A 74 26.34 18.33 -17.15
CA ALA A 74 26.57 18.24 -15.72
C ALA A 74 25.49 19.00 -14.94
N HIS A 75 25.04 20.16 -15.45
CA HIS A 75 23.93 20.93 -14.91
C HIS A 75 22.64 20.10 -14.90
N GLN A 76 22.28 19.51 -16.03
CA GLN A 76 21.11 18.65 -16.14
C GLN A 76 21.19 17.46 -15.18
N ARG A 77 22.33 16.75 -15.16
CA ARG A 77 22.54 15.60 -14.27
C ARG A 77 22.43 15.94 -12.79
N PHE A 78 22.99 17.08 -12.34
CA PHE A 78 22.86 17.49 -10.94
C PHE A 78 21.45 17.92 -10.60
N SER A 79 20.75 18.61 -11.50
CA SER A 79 19.34 18.99 -11.35
C SER A 79 18.45 17.75 -11.21
N GLU A 80 18.59 16.78 -12.11
CA GLU A 80 17.83 15.52 -12.06
C GLU A 80 18.07 14.77 -10.76
N LYS A 81 19.34 14.67 -10.31
CA LYS A 81 19.69 14.02 -9.04
C LYS A 81 19.12 14.75 -7.82
N ALA A 82 19.15 16.08 -7.81
CA ALA A 82 18.55 16.87 -6.73
C ALA A 82 17.04 16.65 -6.68
N CYS A 83 16.35 16.72 -7.82
CA CYS A 83 14.94 16.47 -7.92
C CYS A 83 14.56 15.05 -7.47
N ALA A 84 15.36 14.04 -7.83
CA ALA A 84 15.13 12.65 -7.39
C ALA A 84 15.20 12.51 -5.86
N GLN A 85 16.16 13.18 -5.21
CA GLN A 85 16.26 13.16 -3.73
C GLN A 85 15.10 13.90 -3.06
N LEU A 86 14.66 15.04 -3.59
CA LEU A 86 13.51 15.79 -3.06
C LEU A 86 12.21 14.99 -3.20
N ARG A 87 11.97 14.35 -4.35
CA ARG A 87 10.83 13.43 -4.52
C ARG A 87 10.87 12.26 -3.53
N ARG A 88 12.07 11.80 -3.16
CA ARG A 88 12.22 10.76 -2.12
C ARG A 88 11.81 11.28 -0.75
N VAL A 89 12.20 12.50 -0.39
CA VAL A 89 11.76 13.15 0.87
C VAL A 89 10.25 13.31 0.90
N GLU A 90 9.66 13.77 -0.20
CA GLU A 90 8.22 13.93 -0.32
C GLU A 90 7.47 12.60 -0.10
N ARG A 91 7.90 11.52 -0.74
CA ARG A 91 7.32 10.18 -0.53
C ARG A 91 7.44 9.73 0.92
N LEU A 92 8.61 9.91 1.55
CA LEU A 92 8.79 9.60 2.98
C LEU A 92 7.78 10.34 3.87
N ILE A 93 7.55 11.63 3.59
CA ILE A 93 6.59 12.44 4.34
C ILE A 93 5.16 11.90 4.12
N GLN A 94 4.79 11.56 2.88
CA GLN A 94 3.47 11.00 2.58
C GLN A 94 3.24 9.66 3.26
N ASP A 95 4.23 8.76 3.24
CA ASP A 95 4.18 7.47 3.91
C ASP A 95 3.97 7.64 5.43
N VAL A 96 4.73 8.55 6.05
CA VAL A 96 4.62 8.85 7.48
C VAL A 96 3.24 9.41 7.81
N LEU A 97 2.73 10.35 7.02
CA LEU A 97 1.40 10.94 7.22
C LEU A 97 0.28 9.91 7.04
N LEU A 98 0.41 9.04 6.04
CA LEU A 98 -0.56 7.96 5.79
C LEU A 98 -0.57 6.97 6.94
N PHE A 99 0.61 6.56 7.42
CA PHE A 99 0.75 5.68 8.58
C PHE A 99 0.19 6.31 9.87
N ALA A 100 0.48 7.61 10.11
CA ALA A 100 0.05 8.32 11.32
C ALA A 100 -1.46 8.57 11.39
N ARG A 101 -2.05 8.95 10.27
CA ARG A 101 -3.49 9.32 10.23
C ARG A 101 -4.38 8.13 10.53
N GLY A 102 -3.94 6.90 10.20
CA GLY A 102 -4.84 5.76 10.20
C GLY A 102 -6.07 6.11 9.37
N GLU A 103 -6.52 5.27 8.52
CA GLU A 103 -7.51 5.73 7.55
C GLU A 103 -8.88 5.93 8.14
N SER A 104 -9.41 7.14 7.95
CA SER A 104 -10.84 7.34 7.83
C SER A 104 -11.27 6.64 6.54
N ILE A 105 -11.92 5.51 6.66
CA ILE A 105 -12.42 4.74 5.51
C ILE A 105 -13.50 5.59 4.85
N GLY A 106 -13.15 6.24 3.74
CA GLY A 106 -14.18 6.79 2.85
C GLY A 106 -15.09 5.63 2.42
N ARG A 107 -16.38 5.85 2.37
CA ARG A 107 -17.36 4.89 1.83
C ARG A 107 -17.75 5.28 0.42
N GLU A 108 -16.77 5.26 -0.48
CA GLU A 108 -16.99 5.54 -1.89
C GLU A 108 -17.32 4.22 -2.62
N ARG A 109 -18.22 4.28 -3.59
CA ARG A 109 -18.42 3.17 -4.51
C ARG A 109 -17.30 3.18 -5.54
N ILE A 110 -16.55 2.11 -5.62
CA ILE A 110 -15.39 1.95 -6.48
C ILE A 110 -15.72 0.86 -7.50
N VAL A 111 -15.86 1.24 -8.75
CA VAL A 111 -15.93 0.29 -9.87
C VAL A 111 -14.52 -0.27 -10.05
N VAL A 112 -14.35 -1.58 -9.84
CA VAL A 112 -13.04 -2.21 -9.77
C VAL A 112 -12.29 -2.08 -11.08
N GLU A 113 -12.93 -2.31 -12.20
CA GLU A 113 -12.33 -2.19 -13.54
C GLU A 113 -11.73 -0.79 -13.79
N GLU A 114 -12.52 0.28 -13.54
CA GLU A 114 -12.04 1.66 -13.72
C GLU A 114 -10.87 1.99 -12.78
N PHE A 115 -10.96 1.49 -11.56
CA PHE A 115 -9.92 1.68 -10.55
C PHE A 115 -8.59 1.01 -10.94
N LEU A 116 -8.65 -0.21 -11.48
CA LEU A 116 -7.47 -0.94 -11.94
C LEU A 116 -6.85 -0.30 -13.18
N LEU A 117 -7.67 0.20 -14.10
CA LEU A 117 -7.19 0.90 -15.29
C LEU A 117 -6.44 2.18 -14.92
N GLU A 118 -6.98 2.99 -13.99
CA GLU A 118 -6.30 4.20 -13.50
C GLU A 118 -4.96 3.86 -12.82
N LEU A 119 -4.95 2.80 -12.00
CA LEU A 119 -3.75 2.32 -11.34
C LEU A 119 -2.70 1.86 -12.37
N ALA A 120 -3.10 1.07 -13.34
CA ALA A 120 -2.22 0.60 -14.41
C ALA A 120 -1.62 1.78 -15.20
N GLN A 121 -2.43 2.76 -15.62
CA GLN A 121 -1.96 3.97 -16.31
C GLN A 121 -0.93 4.76 -15.48
N THR A 122 -1.08 4.75 -14.16
CA THR A 122 -0.15 5.46 -13.26
C THR A 122 1.20 4.76 -13.15
N VAL A 123 1.22 3.42 -13.10
CA VAL A 123 2.45 2.66 -12.82
C VAL A 123 3.18 2.17 -14.07
N GLU A 124 2.48 1.98 -15.18
CA GLU A 124 3.05 1.44 -16.43
C GLU A 124 4.25 2.25 -16.95
N PRO A 125 4.25 3.60 -16.96
CA PRO A 125 5.42 4.39 -17.37
C PRO A 125 6.65 4.08 -16.52
N LEU A 126 6.46 3.91 -15.19
CA LEU A 126 7.54 3.61 -14.26
C LEU A 126 8.12 2.21 -14.48
N MET A 127 7.24 1.22 -14.74
CA MET A 127 7.65 -0.15 -15.05
C MET A 127 8.49 -0.19 -16.34
N ARG A 128 8.06 0.55 -17.37
CA ARG A 128 8.75 0.67 -18.65
C ARG A 128 10.12 1.33 -18.49
N GLU A 129 10.22 2.39 -17.70
CA GLU A 129 11.50 3.07 -17.40
C GLU A 129 12.52 2.12 -16.77
N HIS A 130 12.07 1.19 -15.92
CA HIS A 130 12.91 0.20 -15.27
C HIS A 130 13.14 -1.08 -16.10
N GLY A 131 12.57 -1.15 -17.31
CA GLY A 131 12.70 -2.31 -18.19
C GLY A 131 12.00 -3.57 -17.66
N VAL A 132 10.91 -3.40 -16.90
CA VAL A 132 10.09 -4.49 -16.32
C VAL A 132 8.80 -4.62 -17.12
N GLU A 133 8.43 -5.86 -17.47
CA GLU A 133 7.16 -6.16 -18.09
C GLU A 133 6.02 -6.02 -17.07
N PHE A 134 4.99 -5.23 -17.40
CA PHE A 134 3.81 -5.07 -16.56
C PHE A 134 2.58 -5.68 -17.23
N GLU A 135 1.82 -6.44 -16.46
CA GLU A 135 0.58 -7.07 -16.93
C GLU A 135 -0.55 -6.79 -15.93
N LEU A 136 -1.72 -6.39 -16.44
CA LEU A 136 -2.97 -6.31 -15.69
C LEU A 136 -3.87 -7.49 -16.10
N GLN A 137 -4.27 -8.30 -15.13
CA GLN A 137 -5.22 -9.39 -15.30
C GLN A 137 -6.46 -9.12 -14.44
N ASP A 138 -7.56 -8.77 -15.07
CA ASP A 138 -8.82 -8.49 -14.38
C ASP A 138 -9.84 -9.62 -14.63
N ALA A 139 -10.12 -10.36 -13.57
CA ALA A 139 -11.19 -11.36 -13.48
C ALA A 139 -12.18 -11.00 -12.36
N SER A 140 -12.29 -9.70 -12.00
CA SER A 140 -13.22 -9.22 -10.97
C SER A 140 -14.67 -9.15 -11.45
N GLY A 141 -14.89 -9.17 -12.78
CA GLY A 141 -16.19 -8.95 -13.39
C GLY A 141 -16.69 -7.52 -13.10
N ALA A 142 -17.99 -7.34 -13.01
CA ALA A 142 -18.58 -6.04 -12.64
C ALA A 142 -18.54 -5.78 -11.12
N ALA A 143 -17.45 -6.13 -10.44
CA ALA A 143 -17.33 -5.96 -9.00
C ALA A 143 -17.32 -4.48 -8.62
N VAL A 144 -18.05 -4.15 -7.56
CA VAL A 144 -18.06 -2.83 -6.92
C VAL A 144 -17.63 -3.01 -5.48
N LEU A 145 -16.58 -2.30 -5.10
CA LEU A 145 -16.08 -2.24 -3.74
C LEU A 145 -16.58 -0.96 -3.06
N VAL A 146 -16.91 -1.02 -1.79
CA VAL A 146 -17.23 0.15 -0.96
C VAL A 146 -16.06 0.39 -0.02
N GLY A 147 -15.39 1.53 -0.17
CA GLY A 147 -14.19 1.80 0.63
C GLY A 147 -13.55 3.16 0.35
N GLY A 148 -12.38 3.36 0.93
CA GLY A 148 -11.56 4.55 0.71
C GLY A 148 -10.72 4.43 -0.56
N ARG A 149 -11.19 5.01 -1.69
CA ARG A 149 -10.50 4.92 -2.98
C ARG A 149 -9.03 5.33 -2.91
N LYS A 150 -8.73 6.47 -2.28
CA LYS A 150 -7.36 6.99 -2.18
C LYS A 150 -6.45 6.07 -1.39
N ALA A 151 -6.97 5.48 -0.34
CA ALA A 151 -6.26 4.57 0.52
C ALA A 151 -5.89 3.26 -0.18
N LEU A 152 -6.86 2.66 -0.83
CA LEU A 152 -6.64 1.45 -1.63
C LEU A 152 -5.67 1.70 -2.79
N PHE A 153 -5.79 2.87 -3.45
CA PHE A 153 -4.87 3.28 -4.50
C PHE A 153 -3.43 3.38 -3.96
N GLY A 154 -3.23 4.09 -2.85
CA GLY A 154 -1.93 4.23 -2.20
C GLY A 154 -1.33 2.90 -1.76
N ALA A 155 -2.15 2.00 -1.19
CA ALA A 155 -1.71 0.66 -0.78
C ALA A 155 -1.23 -0.17 -1.98
N LEU A 156 -1.98 -0.19 -3.09
CA LEU A 156 -1.60 -0.94 -4.28
C LEU A 156 -0.39 -0.33 -4.98
N VAL A 157 -0.28 1.01 -5.07
CA VAL A 157 0.94 1.68 -5.56
C VAL A 157 2.14 1.27 -4.72
N SER A 158 2.01 1.25 -3.40
CA SER A 158 3.10 0.81 -2.51
C SER A 158 3.51 -0.65 -2.73
N LEU A 159 2.56 -1.56 -2.95
CA LEU A 159 2.85 -2.95 -3.30
C LEU A 159 3.54 -3.06 -4.66
N LEU A 160 3.09 -2.30 -5.66
CA LEU A 160 3.69 -2.27 -7.01
C LEU A 160 5.09 -1.66 -6.99
N GLU A 161 5.34 -0.60 -6.22
CA GLU A 161 6.68 -0.04 -6.03
C GLU A 161 7.61 -1.04 -5.33
N ASN A 162 7.13 -1.79 -4.33
CA ASN A 162 7.89 -2.86 -3.69
C ASN A 162 8.26 -3.98 -4.67
N ALA A 163 7.31 -4.38 -5.51
CA ALA A 163 7.52 -5.36 -6.56
C ALA A 163 8.57 -4.87 -7.57
N LEU A 164 8.45 -3.61 -8.03
CA LEU A 164 9.38 -3.00 -8.99
C LEU A 164 10.80 -2.95 -8.44
N GLN A 165 10.96 -2.55 -7.19
CA GLN A 165 12.27 -2.52 -6.53
C GLN A 165 12.89 -3.91 -6.33
N ALA A 166 12.08 -4.98 -6.30
CA ALA A 166 12.55 -6.35 -6.16
C ALA A 166 12.84 -7.01 -7.51
N THR A 167 12.19 -6.56 -8.56
CA THR A 167 12.25 -7.19 -9.88
C THR A 167 13.44 -6.63 -10.68
N PRO A 168 14.36 -7.47 -11.17
CA PRO A 168 15.42 -7.03 -12.05
C PRO A 168 14.88 -6.61 -13.42
N ALA A 169 15.65 -5.84 -14.17
CA ALA A 169 15.34 -5.50 -15.56
C ALA A 169 15.14 -6.78 -16.39
N GLY A 170 14.12 -6.80 -17.25
CA GLY A 170 13.68 -7.99 -18.00
C GLY A 170 12.76 -8.92 -17.19
N GLY A 171 12.49 -8.62 -15.91
CA GLY A 171 11.52 -9.36 -15.12
C GLY A 171 10.09 -8.90 -15.37
N LYS A 172 9.14 -9.52 -14.64
CA LYS A 172 7.70 -9.32 -14.82
C LYS A 172 7.01 -9.00 -13.52
N ILE A 173 6.04 -8.07 -13.58
CA ILE A 173 5.12 -7.74 -12.50
C ILE A 173 3.69 -7.87 -13.03
N CYS A 174 2.83 -8.56 -12.28
CA CYS A 174 1.43 -8.74 -12.63
C CYS A 174 0.54 -8.18 -11.52
N LEU A 175 -0.40 -7.31 -11.90
CA LEU A 175 -1.51 -6.89 -11.07
C LEU A 175 -2.72 -7.77 -11.41
N LEU A 176 -3.20 -8.53 -10.43
CA LEU A 176 -4.30 -9.47 -10.61
C LEU A 176 -5.50 -9.01 -9.78
N ALA A 177 -6.66 -9.04 -10.35
CA ALA A 177 -7.93 -8.88 -9.66
C ALA A 177 -8.82 -10.08 -9.93
N ALA A 178 -9.42 -10.63 -8.88
CA ALA A 178 -10.35 -11.74 -9.00
C ALA A 178 -11.45 -11.64 -7.93
N ARG A 179 -12.68 -11.93 -8.33
CA ARG A 179 -13.77 -12.11 -7.38
C ARG A 179 -13.72 -13.54 -6.85
N GLN A 180 -13.71 -13.70 -5.53
CA GLN A 180 -13.74 -14.96 -4.82
C GLN A 180 -14.94 -14.95 -3.86
N GLU A 181 -16.06 -15.53 -4.27
CA GLU A 181 -17.32 -15.49 -3.51
C GLU A 181 -17.71 -14.05 -3.13
N ASP A 182 -17.67 -13.73 -1.83
CA ASP A 182 -18.01 -12.41 -1.28
C ASP A 182 -16.78 -11.51 -1.06
N GLN A 183 -15.62 -11.87 -1.61
CA GLN A 183 -14.38 -11.11 -1.49
C GLN A 183 -13.82 -10.72 -2.86
N LEU A 184 -13.19 -9.56 -2.89
CA LEU A 184 -12.32 -9.14 -3.97
C LEU A 184 -10.89 -9.41 -3.58
N ARG A 185 -10.16 -10.18 -4.40
CA ARG A 185 -8.74 -10.39 -4.29
C ARG A 185 -8.01 -9.47 -5.25
N LEU A 186 -7.18 -8.56 -4.72
CA LEU A 186 -6.29 -7.69 -5.49
C LEU A 186 -4.86 -8.10 -5.18
N ALA A 187 -4.14 -8.66 -6.13
CA ALA A 187 -2.80 -9.21 -5.90
C ALA A 187 -1.75 -8.57 -6.81
N VAL A 188 -0.58 -8.33 -6.24
CA VAL A 188 0.62 -7.91 -6.96
C VAL A 188 1.63 -9.05 -6.88
N ARG A 189 1.98 -9.62 -8.03
CA ARG A 189 2.98 -10.69 -8.17
C ARG A 189 4.21 -10.17 -8.89
N ASP A 190 5.36 -10.44 -8.37
CA ASP A 190 6.65 -10.12 -8.97
C ASP A 190 7.46 -11.38 -9.32
N SER A 191 8.40 -11.25 -10.24
CA SER A 191 9.37 -12.29 -10.60
C SER A 191 10.75 -12.06 -9.95
N GLY A 192 10.80 -11.36 -8.84
CA GLY A 192 12.03 -11.04 -8.11
C GLY A 192 12.64 -12.24 -7.36
N PRO A 193 13.58 -11.99 -6.45
CA PRO A 193 14.30 -13.05 -5.72
C PRO A 193 13.44 -13.75 -4.66
N GLY A 194 12.21 -13.26 -4.42
CA GLY A 194 11.37 -13.77 -3.35
C GLY A 194 11.86 -13.36 -1.95
N ILE A 195 11.17 -13.89 -0.93
CA ILE A 195 11.36 -13.51 0.47
C ILE A 195 11.70 -14.76 1.27
N SER A 196 12.80 -14.70 2.02
CA SER A 196 13.21 -15.81 2.87
C SER A 196 12.22 -16.01 4.04
N PRO A 197 12.05 -17.25 4.54
CA PRO A 197 11.11 -17.53 5.63
C PRO A 197 11.34 -16.67 6.89
N GLU A 198 12.60 -16.35 7.21
CA GLU A 198 12.99 -15.58 8.39
C GLU A 198 12.53 -14.11 8.31
N LEU A 199 12.30 -13.61 7.11
CA LEU A 199 11.90 -12.22 6.89
C LEU A 199 10.39 -12.04 6.78
N ARG A 200 9.61 -13.13 6.59
CA ARG A 200 8.18 -13.03 6.28
C ARG A 200 7.34 -12.31 7.33
N GLU A 201 7.66 -12.46 8.59
CA GLU A 201 6.97 -11.75 9.68
C GLU A 201 7.50 -10.33 9.82
N ARG A 202 8.82 -10.15 9.71
CA ARG A 202 9.48 -8.89 9.94
C ARG A 202 9.22 -7.83 8.88
N ILE A 203 8.93 -8.22 7.63
CA ILE A 203 8.64 -7.27 6.56
C ILE A 203 7.36 -6.44 6.80
N PHE A 204 6.50 -6.86 7.73
CA PHE A 204 5.31 -6.12 8.16
C PHE A 204 5.56 -5.23 9.38
N GLU A 205 6.74 -5.32 10.00
CA GLU A 205 7.15 -4.40 11.06
C GLU A 205 7.37 -3.01 10.48
N PRO A 206 6.80 -1.94 11.06
CA PRO A 206 7.02 -0.58 10.59
C PRO A 206 8.52 -0.24 10.57
N PHE A 207 8.95 0.42 9.49
CA PHE A 207 10.35 0.84 9.25
C PHE A 207 11.36 -0.29 9.04
N PHE A 208 10.94 -1.55 9.09
CA PHE A 208 11.81 -2.65 8.72
C PHE A 208 12.04 -2.64 7.21
N THR A 209 13.31 -2.60 6.83
CA THR A 209 13.72 -2.67 5.42
C THR A 209 15.06 -3.37 5.29
N THR A 210 15.17 -4.22 4.30
CA THR A 210 16.44 -4.84 3.87
C THR A 210 17.16 -4.01 2.80
N ARG A 211 16.56 -2.90 2.36
CA ARG A 211 17.05 -2.04 1.27
C ARG A 211 17.52 -0.70 1.80
N GLY A 212 18.69 -0.24 1.36
CA GLY A 212 19.26 1.04 1.82
C GLY A 212 18.43 2.29 1.45
N GLN A 213 17.45 2.14 0.55
CA GLN A 213 16.59 3.24 0.11
C GLN A 213 15.10 3.05 0.46
N GLY A 214 14.73 1.94 1.09
CA GLY A 214 13.35 1.67 1.49
C GLY A 214 12.94 2.45 2.75
N THR A 215 11.67 2.85 2.83
CA THR A 215 11.09 3.49 4.03
C THR A 215 10.71 2.47 5.10
N GLY A 216 10.44 1.23 4.69
CA GLY A 216 9.89 0.18 5.55
C GLY A 216 8.45 0.43 5.99
N LEU A 217 7.75 1.39 5.36
CA LEU A 217 6.35 1.73 5.69
C LEU A 217 5.34 1.15 4.71
N GLY A 218 5.75 0.84 3.48
CA GLY A 218 4.82 0.43 2.43
C GLY A 218 3.97 -0.78 2.77
N LEU A 219 4.57 -1.87 3.25
CA LEU A 219 3.84 -3.08 3.64
C LEU A 219 2.98 -2.89 4.90
N PRO A 220 3.44 -2.24 5.99
CA PRO A 220 2.59 -1.84 7.11
C PRO A 220 1.39 -1.00 6.71
N ILE A 221 1.55 -0.05 5.77
CA ILE A 221 0.44 0.76 5.24
C ILE A 221 -0.56 -0.13 4.51
N ALA A 222 -0.11 -0.97 3.58
CA ALA A 222 -0.99 -1.88 2.85
C ALA A 222 -1.76 -2.83 3.79
N LEU A 223 -1.11 -3.34 4.84
CA LEU A 223 -1.75 -4.15 5.87
C LEU A 223 -2.80 -3.35 6.66
N GLY A 224 -2.49 -2.10 7.02
CA GLY A 224 -3.42 -1.18 7.70
C GLY A 224 -4.67 -0.92 6.85
N VAL A 225 -4.46 -0.62 5.56
CA VAL A 225 -5.55 -0.41 4.58
C VAL A 225 -6.44 -1.64 4.47
N ALA A 226 -5.85 -2.83 4.33
CA ALA A 226 -6.61 -4.07 4.26
C ALA A 226 -7.51 -4.25 5.49
N ARG A 227 -6.93 -4.10 6.70
CA ARG A 227 -7.65 -4.23 7.97
C ARG A 227 -8.75 -3.19 8.13
N ALA A 228 -8.48 -1.97 7.74
CA ALA A 228 -9.43 -0.87 7.79
C ALA A 228 -10.65 -1.12 6.89
N HIS A 229 -10.49 -1.86 5.80
CA HIS A 229 -11.58 -2.30 4.92
C HIS A 229 -12.20 -3.64 5.33
N GLY A 230 -11.92 -4.15 6.54
CA GLY A 230 -12.44 -5.43 7.02
C GLY A 230 -11.83 -6.65 6.31
N GLY A 231 -10.72 -6.43 5.61
CA GLY A 231 -10.00 -7.44 4.86
C GLY A 231 -8.70 -7.87 5.51
N ARG A 232 -7.84 -8.51 4.72
CA ARG A 232 -6.50 -8.95 5.12
C ARG A 232 -5.51 -8.84 3.98
N LEU A 233 -4.23 -8.80 4.32
CA LEU A 233 -3.10 -8.88 3.39
C LEU A 233 -2.45 -10.26 3.53
N GLU A 234 -2.33 -10.97 2.43
CA GLU A 234 -1.66 -12.28 2.35
C GLU A 234 -0.34 -12.16 1.60
N LEU A 235 0.61 -13.03 1.95
CA LEU A 235 1.90 -13.14 1.29
C LEU A 235 2.14 -14.58 0.88
N GLU A 236 2.38 -14.79 -0.41
CA GLU A 236 2.94 -16.02 -0.96
C GLU A 236 4.30 -15.70 -1.58
N SER A 237 5.35 -16.37 -1.10
CA SER A 237 6.69 -16.19 -1.65
C SER A 237 7.56 -17.41 -1.38
N ARG A 238 8.45 -17.69 -2.31
CA ARG A 238 9.54 -18.66 -2.15
C ARG A 238 10.84 -18.05 -2.66
N PRO A 239 11.98 -18.29 -2.00
CA PRO A 239 13.26 -17.83 -2.49
C PRO A 239 13.48 -18.25 -3.96
N GLY A 240 13.84 -17.29 -4.81
CA GLY A 240 14.07 -17.49 -6.24
C GLY A 240 12.81 -17.59 -7.11
N GLN A 241 11.60 -17.46 -6.55
CA GLN A 241 10.34 -17.58 -7.29
C GLN A 241 9.46 -16.32 -7.22
N GLY A 242 10.02 -15.20 -6.79
CA GLY A 242 9.28 -13.94 -6.60
C GLY A 242 8.41 -13.94 -5.36
N ALA A 243 7.55 -12.92 -5.28
CA ALA A 243 6.58 -12.79 -4.22
C ALA A 243 5.22 -12.35 -4.79
N GLU A 244 4.16 -12.72 -4.08
CA GLU A 244 2.82 -12.26 -4.34
C GLU A 244 2.22 -11.71 -3.04
N PHE A 245 1.79 -10.45 -3.07
CA PHE A 245 1.05 -9.80 -2.01
C PHE A 245 -0.40 -9.63 -2.47
N ALA A 246 -1.36 -10.13 -1.71
CA ALA A 246 -2.77 -10.06 -2.04
C ALA A 246 -3.59 -9.38 -0.95
N LEU A 247 -4.32 -8.33 -1.32
CA LEU A 247 -5.38 -7.73 -0.51
C LEU A 247 -6.67 -8.53 -0.75
N LEU A 248 -7.24 -9.09 0.32
CA LEU A 248 -8.55 -9.71 0.29
C LEU A 248 -9.54 -8.80 0.99
N LEU A 249 -10.49 -8.27 0.25
CA LEU A 249 -11.40 -7.23 0.70
C LEU A 249 -12.84 -7.75 0.57
N PRO A 250 -13.70 -7.59 1.60
CA PRO A 250 -15.10 -7.99 1.49
C PRO A 250 -15.79 -7.12 0.44
N LEU A 251 -16.50 -7.76 -0.48
CA LEU A 251 -17.46 -7.07 -1.35
C LEU A 251 -18.69 -6.77 -0.51
N GLY A 252 -19.05 -5.49 -0.37
CA GLY A 252 -20.30 -5.11 0.28
C GLY A 252 -21.47 -5.83 -0.39
N GLN A 253 -22.44 -6.31 0.39
CA GLN A 253 -23.68 -6.80 -0.19
C GLN A 253 -24.28 -5.66 -1.01
N THR A 254 -24.43 -5.88 -2.30
CA THR A 254 -25.24 -5.01 -3.16
C THR A 254 -26.66 -5.16 -2.64
N GLU A 255 -27.17 -4.17 -1.89
CA GLU A 255 -28.61 -4.07 -1.71
C GLU A 255 -29.18 -3.92 -3.13
N GLU A 256 -29.70 -5.02 -3.65
CA GLU A 256 -30.61 -4.98 -4.80
C GLU A 256 -31.86 -4.21 -4.32
N THR A 257 -32.00 -3.01 -4.87
CA THR A 257 -33.23 -2.20 -4.72
C THR A 257 -34.22 -2.63 -5.79
#